data_26cbadb2615c753fdf59064cc2d816ba
#
_entry.id   26cbadb2615c753fdf59064cc2d816ba
#
_cell.length_a   1.000
_cell.length_b   1.000
_cell.length_c   1.000
_cell.angle_alpha   90.00
_cell.angle_beta   90.00
_cell.angle_gamma   90.00
#
_symmetry.space_group_name_H-M   'P 1'
#
loop_
_entity.id
_entity.type
_entity.pdbx_description
1 polymer ?
#
loop_
_entity_poly.entity_id
_entity_poly.type
_entity_poly.pdbx_seq_one_letter_code
_entity_poly.pdbx_strand_id
1 'polypeptide(L)'
;MSDSNTSPAESGSSPVVQNPGRKVDLYLDQKVVKYMRREIIDAAGNEVFFRGRLTSGRVVEATVLARGNQAMTPALSRQVKAGEVVIHNHPSGDLTPSDADLRVASLFGADGIAFYVVNNQVSLLYAVVEPVVPEEIKPLSPDLVEGYFFPDGALAKVLPSFEFRAEQADLARSVVATFNQSNFLLAEAGTGVGKSLAYLIPAALWAINHNQRVVVSTNTINLQEQLLHKDLPLLIEHLGLPIKATLIKGRANYLCRRRVQELKSELEGGSESGDAELEALLSWAASTSDGSRADFPSLPSAAAWEMIASDGDACQFSRCNEFGRCFFYRARREAAEAQILVVNHHLLMADLQFPPDSGVLPRYEALVLDEVHHLEEAATGYLGEGVSQIGMLMLLNRLSHRRRREFGLLRRLRRRSGQAALSVGAKNSKQADFIATLVAQIEGETEPA
;
A
#
# COMPACT_ATOMS: atom_id res chain seq x y z
N MET A 1 45.73 43.65 -29.75
CA MET A 1 44.54 43.95 -30.55
C MET A 1 43.96 42.58 -30.87
N SER A 2 42.89 42.11 -30.34
CA SER A 2 41.67 42.71 -29.84
C SER A 2 40.90 41.64 -29.04
N ASP A 3 40.43 42.06 -27.94
CA ASP A 3 39.16 41.94 -27.24
C ASP A 3 38.42 40.61 -27.28
N SER A 4 38.46 40.00 -26.11
CA SER A 4 37.55 38.97 -25.62
C SER A 4 36.32 39.63 -25.00
N ASN A 5 35.12 39.40 -25.56
CA ASN A 5 33.86 39.85 -24.99
C ASN A 5 33.10 38.61 -24.48
N THR A 6 33.12 38.39 -23.16
CA THR A 6 32.30 37.40 -22.47
C THR A 6 31.03 38.07 -21.98
N SER A 7 29.90 37.74 -22.59
CA SER A 7 28.56 38.07 -22.08
C SER A 7 28.15 37.09 -20.93
N PRO A 8 27.48 37.58 -19.89
CA PRO A 8 26.99 36.74 -18.84
C PRO A 8 25.73 35.99 -19.27
N ALA A 9 25.65 34.72 -18.89
CA ALA A 9 24.50 33.85 -19.08
C ALA A 9 23.28 34.35 -18.30
N GLU A 10 22.24 34.69 -19.03
CA GLU A 10 20.90 34.94 -18.47
C GLU A 10 20.34 33.63 -17.83
N SER A 11 20.06 33.70 -16.55
CA SER A 11 19.30 32.67 -15.81
C SER A 11 17.85 32.68 -16.32
N GLY A 12 17.53 31.75 -17.21
CA GLY A 12 16.17 31.55 -17.69
C GLY A 12 15.28 31.05 -16.55
N SER A 13 14.48 31.94 -15.97
CA SER A 13 13.33 31.56 -15.16
C SER A 13 12.30 30.93 -16.09
N SER A 14 12.00 29.64 -15.83
CA SER A 14 10.89 28.94 -16.48
C SER A 14 9.59 29.72 -16.28
N PRO A 15 8.75 29.89 -17.32
CA PRO A 15 7.49 30.62 -17.18
C PRO A 15 6.59 29.87 -16.18
N VAL A 16 6.25 30.54 -15.09
CA VAL A 16 5.19 30.12 -14.17
C VAL A 16 3.91 30.09 -14.99
N VAL A 17 3.38 28.91 -15.27
CA VAL A 17 2.06 28.74 -15.89
C VAL A 17 1.05 29.29 -14.90
N GLN A 18 0.62 30.52 -15.08
CA GLN A 18 -0.50 31.10 -14.35
C GLN A 18 -1.75 30.35 -14.78
N ASN A 19 -2.24 29.48 -13.92
CA ASN A 19 -3.50 28.77 -14.12
C ASN A 19 -4.63 29.80 -13.87
N PRO A 20 -5.43 30.19 -14.89
CA PRO A 20 -6.50 31.15 -14.69
C PRO A 20 -7.53 30.52 -13.73
N GLY A 21 -7.75 31.16 -12.58
CA GLY A 21 -8.73 30.70 -11.61
C GLY A 21 -10.12 30.51 -12.26
N ARG A 22 -10.86 29.54 -11.75
CA ARG A 22 -12.23 29.24 -12.20
C ARG A 22 -13.23 30.17 -11.51
N LYS A 23 -14.35 30.47 -12.15
CA LYS A 23 -15.42 31.25 -11.52
C LYS A 23 -16.03 30.49 -10.35
N VAL A 24 -16.17 31.14 -9.20
CA VAL A 24 -16.70 30.53 -7.98
C VAL A 24 -18.16 30.05 -8.13
N ASP A 25 -18.94 30.62 -9.02
CA ASP A 25 -20.36 30.28 -9.24
C ASP A 25 -20.56 28.81 -9.64
N LEU A 26 -19.53 28.16 -10.18
CA LEU A 26 -19.57 26.72 -10.50
C LEU A 26 -19.40 25.85 -9.27
N TYR A 27 -18.76 26.34 -8.22
CA TYR A 27 -18.31 25.58 -7.05
C TYR A 27 -19.02 25.98 -5.76
N LEU A 28 -19.44 27.24 -5.62
CA LEU A 28 -20.00 27.81 -4.40
C LEU A 28 -21.41 28.37 -4.63
N ASP A 29 -22.30 28.17 -3.68
CA ASP A 29 -23.58 28.84 -3.65
C ASP A 29 -23.40 30.31 -3.32
N GLN A 30 -24.27 31.18 -3.86
CA GLN A 30 -24.17 32.63 -3.67
C GLN A 30 -24.22 33.07 -2.20
N LYS A 31 -24.97 32.35 -1.36
CA LYS A 31 -25.02 32.62 0.09
C LYS A 31 -23.65 32.35 0.74
N VAL A 32 -22.94 31.30 0.29
CA VAL A 32 -21.59 30.93 0.77
C VAL A 32 -20.59 32.02 0.33
N VAL A 33 -20.65 32.44 -0.92
CA VAL A 33 -19.81 33.52 -1.46
C VAL A 33 -19.98 34.80 -0.64
N LYS A 34 -21.22 35.21 -0.35
CA LYS A 34 -21.50 36.40 0.47
C LYS A 34 -20.96 36.27 1.90
N TYR A 35 -21.14 35.11 2.52
CA TYR A 35 -20.64 34.81 3.84
C TYR A 35 -19.10 34.87 3.89
N MET A 36 -18.42 34.13 3.01
CA MET A 36 -16.96 34.07 2.98
C MET A 36 -16.34 35.43 2.70
N ARG A 37 -16.91 36.21 1.76
CA ARG A 37 -16.47 37.59 1.45
C ARG A 37 -16.51 38.48 2.68
N ARG A 38 -17.59 38.40 3.47
CA ARG A 38 -17.73 39.16 4.71
C ARG A 38 -16.66 38.78 5.72
N GLU A 39 -16.48 37.48 5.95
CA GLU A 39 -15.49 36.97 6.91
C GLU A 39 -14.03 37.32 6.53
N ILE A 40 -13.72 37.35 5.24
CA ILE A 40 -12.40 37.77 4.74
C ILE A 40 -12.20 39.29 4.93
N ILE A 41 -13.23 40.11 4.69
CA ILE A 41 -13.19 41.56 4.96
C ILE A 41 -12.99 41.83 6.44
N ASP A 42 -13.75 41.14 7.31
CA ASP A 42 -13.70 41.29 8.76
C ASP A 42 -12.35 40.82 9.34
N ALA A 43 -11.63 39.94 8.62
CA ALA A 43 -10.27 39.51 8.98
C ALA A 43 -9.19 40.53 8.60
N ALA A 44 -9.53 41.68 8.03
CA ALA A 44 -8.64 42.80 7.71
C ALA A 44 -7.37 42.38 6.90
N GLY A 45 -7.54 41.50 5.91
CA GLY A 45 -6.47 41.04 5.01
C GLY A 45 -5.66 39.86 5.55
N ASN A 46 -6.07 39.26 6.66
CA ASN A 46 -5.49 37.99 7.11
C ASN A 46 -6.09 36.81 6.36
N GLU A 47 -5.39 35.72 6.41
CA GLU A 47 -5.85 34.43 5.88
C GLU A 47 -7.02 33.90 6.72
N VAL A 48 -8.07 33.37 6.04
CA VAL A 48 -9.23 32.76 6.68
C VAL A 48 -9.43 31.37 6.08
N PHE A 49 -9.46 30.37 6.93
CA PHE A 49 -9.78 28.99 6.58
C PHE A 49 -11.24 28.71 6.85
N PHE A 50 -11.91 28.10 5.88
CA PHE A 50 -13.31 27.72 5.94
C PHE A 50 -13.43 26.21 5.78
N ARG A 51 -14.38 25.61 6.51
CA ARG A 51 -14.92 24.27 6.23
C ARG A 51 -16.18 24.45 5.42
N GLY A 52 -16.28 23.78 4.28
CA GLY A 52 -17.44 23.78 3.42
C GLY A 52 -18.11 22.41 3.35
N ARG A 53 -19.44 22.38 3.42
CA ARG A 53 -20.23 21.18 3.15
C ARG A 53 -20.62 21.14 1.68
N LEU A 54 -20.31 20.02 1.03
CA LEU A 54 -20.61 19.77 -0.37
C LEU A 54 -21.98 19.07 -0.53
N THR A 55 -22.69 19.45 -1.59
CA THR A 55 -23.87 18.75 -2.08
C THR A 55 -23.81 18.77 -3.61
N SER A 56 -23.83 17.60 -4.23
CA SER A 56 -23.69 17.45 -5.70
C SER A 56 -22.51 18.25 -6.28
N GLY A 57 -21.35 18.19 -5.61
CA GLY A 57 -20.12 18.86 -6.03
C GLY A 57 -20.07 20.38 -5.77
N ARG A 58 -21.10 20.99 -5.16
CA ARG A 58 -21.15 22.41 -4.81
C ARG A 58 -21.11 22.62 -3.31
N VAL A 59 -20.42 23.66 -2.88
CA VAL A 59 -20.39 24.11 -1.48
C VAL A 59 -21.67 24.84 -1.16
N VAL A 60 -22.53 24.24 -0.35
CA VAL A 60 -23.85 24.78 0.04
C VAL A 60 -23.82 25.49 1.41
N GLU A 61 -22.79 25.26 2.20
CA GLU A 61 -22.62 25.84 3.53
C GLU A 61 -21.14 25.99 3.84
N ALA A 62 -20.75 27.06 4.52
CA ALA A 62 -19.40 27.28 4.98
C ALA A 62 -19.36 27.81 6.40
N THR A 63 -18.36 27.42 7.18
CA THR A 63 -18.07 27.90 8.53
C THR A 63 -16.59 28.22 8.66
N VAL A 64 -16.24 29.26 9.43
CA VAL A 64 -14.83 29.59 9.69
C VAL A 64 -14.21 28.53 10.58
N LEU A 65 -13.08 27.99 10.16
CA LEU A 65 -12.25 27.06 10.93
C LEU A 65 -11.16 27.81 11.73
N ALA A 66 -10.47 28.74 11.04
CA ALA A 66 -9.36 29.49 11.63
C ALA A 66 -9.19 30.86 10.92
N ARG A 67 -8.55 31.81 11.60
CA ARG A 67 -8.13 33.13 11.07
C ARG A 67 -6.67 33.38 11.43
N GLY A 68 -5.94 34.04 10.54
CA GLY A 68 -4.54 34.43 10.73
C GLY A 68 -3.55 33.43 10.17
N ASN A 69 -2.23 33.78 10.22
CA ASN A 69 -1.10 32.97 9.75
C ASN A 69 -0.84 31.70 10.59
N GLN A 70 -1.85 31.14 11.19
CA GLN A 70 -1.70 29.84 11.85
C GLN A 70 -1.64 28.77 10.79
N ALA A 71 -0.45 28.21 10.59
CA ALA A 71 -0.27 27.02 9.78
C ALA A 71 -1.34 26.00 10.18
N MET A 72 -2.05 25.45 9.21
CA MET A 72 -3.01 24.37 9.42
C MET A 72 -2.34 23.26 10.23
N THR A 73 -2.66 23.21 11.51
CA THR A 73 -2.11 22.18 12.38
C THR A 73 -2.92 20.88 12.23
N PRO A 74 -2.35 19.71 12.54
CA PRO A 74 -3.08 18.43 12.57
C PRO A 74 -4.36 18.45 13.41
N ALA A 75 -4.50 19.42 14.33
CA ALA A 75 -5.71 19.61 15.14
C ALA A 75 -6.91 20.13 14.32
N LEU A 76 -6.68 20.90 13.26
CA LEU A 76 -7.74 21.40 12.37
C LEU A 76 -8.22 20.32 11.39
N SER A 77 -7.37 19.40 10.98
CA SER A 77 -7.76 18.28 10.10
C SER A 77 -8.82 17.38 10.72
N ARG A 78 -8.82 17.23 12.05
CA ARG A 78 -9.82 16.43 12.77
C ARG A 78 -11.25 17.01 12.75
N GLN A 79 -11.40 18.28 12.36
CA GLN A 79 -12.70 18.97 12.32
C GLN A 79 -13.38 18.87 10.95
N VAL A 80 -12.67 18.37 9.93
CA VAL A 80 -13.18 18.21 8.56
C VAL A 80 -13.29 16.73 8.23
N LYS A 81 -14.35 16.35 7.54
CA LYS A 81 -14.64 14.95 7.22
C LYS A 81 -14.50 14.69 5.71
N ALA A 82 -14.31 13.44 5.34
CA ALA A 82 -14.41 13.02 3.94
C ALA A 82 -15.70 13.53 3.30
N GLY A 83 -15.61 13.99 2.05
CA GLY A 83 -16.76 14.60 1.36
C GLY A 83 -17.02 16.07 1.68
N GLU A 84 -16.19 16.71 2.51
CA GLU A 84 -16.20 18.16 2.76
C GLU A 84 -15.05 18.84 2.03
N VAL A 85 -14.99 20.17 2.12
CA VAL A 85 -13.94 20.97 1.49
C VAL A 85 -13.33 21.95 2.49
N VAL A 86 -12.02 22.12 2.43
CA VAL A 86 -11.32 23.23 3.06
C VAL A 86 -11.09 24.31 2.02
N ILE A 87 -11.43 25.55 2.36
CA ILE A 87 -11.27 26.70 1.49
C ILE A 87 -10.52 27.78 2.25
N HIS A 88 -9.52 28.40 1.63
CA HIS A 88 -8.85 29.56 2.24
C HIS A 88 -8.52 30.63 1.21
N ASN A 89 -8.26 31.84 1.65
CA ASN A 89 -7.73 32.94 0.85
C ASN A 89 -6.29 33.22 1.24
N HIS A 90 -5.48 33.71 0.33
CA HIS A 90 -4.19 34.30 0.65
C HIS A 90 -4.34 35.80 0.93
N PRO A 91 -3.55 36.38 1.86
CA PRO A 91 -3.56 37.83 2.13
C PRO A 91 -3.32 38.66 0.85
N SER A 92 -2.46 38.19 -0.04
CA SER A 92 -2.20 38.81 -1.36
C SER A 92 -3.39 38.74 -2.32
N GLY A 93 -4.36 37.85 -2.07
CA GLY A 93 -5.43 37.53 -3.00
C GLY A 93 -5.00 36.64 -4.18
N ASP A 94 -3.75 36.17 -4.19
CA ASP A 94 -3.23 35.22 -5.19
C ASP A 94 -3.87 33.85 -5.03
N LEU A 95 -4.17 33.20 -6.14
CA LEU A 95 -4.76 31.85 -6.19
C LEU A 95 -3.70 30.73 -6.23
N THR A 96 -2.43 31.08 -6.42
CA THR A 96 -1.36 30.10 -6.54
C THR A 96 -1.10 29.46 -5.16
N PRO A 97 -1.28 28.12 -5.03
CA PRO A 97 -1.03 27.45 -3.76
C PRO A 97 0.46 27.51 -3.39
N SER A 98 0.75 27.76 -2.13
CA SER A 98 2.10 27.68 -1.58
C SER A 98 2.55 26.22 -1.42
N ASP A 99 3.85 25.98 -1.20
CA ASP A 99 4.37 24.64 -0.89
C ASP A 99 3.74 24.05 0.39
N ALA A 100 3.34 24.90 1.33
CA ALA A 100 2.62 24.49 2.53
C ALA A 100 1.20 24.00 2.18
N ASP A 101 0.49 24.75 1.30
CA ASP A 101 -0.84 24.35 0.83
C ASP A 101 -0.80 23.05 0.07
N LEU A 102 0.20 22.83 -0.79
CA LEU A 102 0.34 21.58 -1.54
C LEU A 102 0.56 20.37 -0.61
N ARG A 103 1.34 20.54 0.45
CA ARG A 103 1.53 19.47 1.45
C ARG A 103 0.25 19.16 2.22
N VAL A 104 -0.47 20.19 2.65
CA VAL A 104 -1.74 20.04 3.37
C VAL A 104 -2.82 19.48 2.44
N ALA A 105 -2.91 19.97 1.21
CA ALA A 105 -3.84 19.47 0.20
C ALA A 105 -3.62 18.01 -0.13
N SER A 106 -2.36 17.54 -0.16
CA SER A 106 -2.03 16.12 -0.38
C SER A 106 -2.58 15.23 0.75
N LEU A 107 -2.47 15.67 2.01
CA LEU A 107 -3.03 14.95 3.15
C LEU A 107 -4.56 14.93 3.10
N PHE A 108 -5.20 16.09 2.84
CA PHE A 108 -6.66 16.17 2.72
C PHE A 108 -7.20 15.37 1.55
N GLY A 109 -6.49 15.37 0.41
CA GLY A 109 -6.88 14.57 -0.75
C GLY A 109 -6.89 13.07 -0.47
N ALA A 110 -5.92 12.58 0.31
CA ALA A 110 -5.86 11.21 0.76
C ALA A 110 -7.07 10.85 1.67
N ASP A 111 -7.53 11.82 2.48
CA ASP A 111 -8.70 11.66 3.35
C ASP A 111 -10.04 11.94 2.62
N GLY A 112 -10.04 12.15 1.30
CA GLY A 112 -11.25 12.45 0.52
C GLY A 112 -11.83 13.83 0.80
N ILE A 113 -11.02 14.79 1.27
CA ILE A 113 -11.38 16.18 1.55
C ILE A 113 -10.87 17.05 0.41
N ALA A 114 -11.75 17.86 -0.20
CA ALA A 114 -11.35 18.82 -1.22
C ALA A 114 -10.60 20.00 -0.61
N PHE A 115 -9.76 20.68 -1.44
CA PHE A 115 -8.97 21.81 -0.98
C PHE A 115 -8.94 22.92 -2.04
N TYR A 116 -9.43 24.12 -1.68
CA TYR A 116 -9.59 25.26 -2.58
C TYR A 116 -8.86 26.49 -2.06
N VAL A 117 -8.29 27.25 -2.98
CA VAL A 117 -7.79 28.61 -2.76
C VAL A 117 -8.74 29.61 -3.45
N VAL A 118 -9.17 30.65 -2.75
CA VAL A 118 -10.02 31.72 -3.31
C VAL A 118 -9.31 33.07 -3.22
N ASN A 119 -9.64 33.99 -4.15
CA ASN A 119 -9.20 35.36 -4.02
C ASN A 119 -10.01 36.12 -2.94
N ASN A 120 -9.52 37.26 -2.46
CA ASN A 120 -10.17 38.01 -1.37
C ASN A 120 -11.58 38.53 -1.72
N GLN A 121 -11.92 38.69 -3.02
CA GLN A 121 -13.27 39.02 -3.45
C GLN A 121 -14.18 37.80 -3.57
N VAL A 122 -13.68 36.60 -3.37
CA VAL A 122 -14.40 35.34 -3.57
C VAL A 122 -15.14 35.35 -4.93
N SER A 123 -14.39 35.69 -5.98
CA SER A 123 -14.88 35.71 -7.36
C SER A 123 -14.21 34.65 -8.24
N LEU A 124 -12.99 34.27 -7.87
CA LEU A 124 -12.18 33.23 -8.51
C LEU A 124 -11.71 32.21 -7.48
N LEU A 125 -11.56 30.98 -7.97
CA LEU A 125 -11.18 29.81 -7.16
C LEU A 125 -10.15 28.98 -7.94
N TYR A 126 -9.16 28.45 -7.23
CA TYR A 126 -8.27 27.39 -7.68
C TYR A 126 -8.54 26.12 -6.84
N ALA A 127 -8.96 25.05 -7.50
CA ALA A 127 -9.14 23.76 -6.86
C ALA A 127 -7.80 23.02 -6.87
N VAL A 128 -7.15 22.93 -5.72
CA VAL A 128 -5.90 22.17 -5.51
C VAL A 128 -6.24 20.68 -5.46
N VAL A 129 -7.32 20.32 -4.77
CA VAL A 129 -7.92 18.98 -4.73
C VAL A 129 -9.40 19.12 -5.05
N GLU A 130 -9.83 18.45 -6.13
CA GLU A 130 -11.26 18.40 -6.50
C GLU A 130 -12.03 17.56 -5.49
N PRO A 131 -13.32 17.86 -5.25
CA PRO A 131 -14.14 17.06 -4.38
C PRO A 131 -14.32 15.67 -4.99
N VAL A 132 -14.12 14.65 -4.16
CA VAL A 132 -14.63 13.33 -4.48
C VAL A 132 -16.14 13.42 -4.32
N VAL A 133 -16.86 13.62 -5.42
CA VAL A 133 -18.32 13.46 -5.44
C VAL A 133 -18.54 11.95 -5.27
N PRO A 134 -19.16 11.48 -4.17
CA PRO A 134 -19.54 10.09 -4.10
C PRO A 134 -20.44 9.83 -5.31
N GLU A 135 -20.01 9.03 -6.27
CA GLU A 135 -20.94 8.48 -7.25
C GLU A 135 -22.07 7.82 -6.44
N GLU A 136 -23.32 8.11 -6.78
CA GLU A 136 -24.45 7.39 -6.17
C GLU A 136 -24.18 5.90 -6.38
N ILE A 137 -23.83 5.20 -5.32
CA ILE A 137 -23.56 3.77 -5.34
C ILE A 137 -24.86 3.09 -5.74
N LYS A 138 -24.97 2.73 -7.03
CA LYS A 138 -26.14 1.99 -7.51
C LYS A 138 -26.10 0.60 -6.86
N PRO A 139 -27.11 0.24 -6.09
CA PRO A 139 -27.09 -1.04 -5.41
C PRO A 139 -26.97 -2.18 -6.42
N LEU A 140 -26.14 -3.16 -6.11
CA LEU A 140 -26.02 -4.38 -6.91
C LEU A 140 -27.33 -5.16 -6.79
N SER A 141 -27.92 -5.58 -7.91
CA SER A 141 -29.16 -6.35 -7.90
C SER A 141 -28.94 -7.75 -7.31
N PRO A 142 -29.62 -8.12 -6.21
CA PRO A 142 -29.52 -9.46 -5.67
C PRO A 142 -29.97 -10.53 -6.66
N ASP A 143 -31.01 -10.28 -7.42
CA ASP A 143 -31.57 -11.24 -8.39
C ASP A 143 -30.61 -11.47 -9.57
N LEU A 144 -29.88 -10.43 -9.98
CA LEU A 144 -28.84 -10.58 -11.00
C LEU A 144 -27.73 -11.52 -10.53
N VAL A 145 -27.29 -11.35 -9.28
CA VAL A 145 -26.19 -12.17 -8.72
C VAL A 145 -26.65 -13.60 -8.45
N GLU A 146 -27.83 -13.77 -7.88
CA GLU A 146 -28.43 -15.08 -7.65
C GLU A 146 -28.60 -15.87 -8.96
N GLY A 147 -28.95 -15.17 -10.05
CA GLY A 147 -29.05 -15.77 -11.40
C GLY A 147 -27.79 -16.45 -11.92
N TYR A 148 -26.62 -16.12 -11.40
CA TYR A 148 -25.39 -16.85 -11.74
C TYR A 148 -25.41 -18.31 -11.28
N PHE A 149 -26.14 -18.61 -10.19
CA PHE A 149 -26.17 -19.90 -9.51
C PHE A 149 -27.32 -20.80 -9.95
N PHE A 150 -28.25 -20.34 -10.79
CA PHE A 150 -29.38 -21.13 -11.25
C PHE A 150 -28.98 -22.17 -12.33
N PRO A 151 -29.80 -23.20 -12.57
CA PRO A 151 -29.50 -24.24 -13.57
C PRO A 151 -29.33 -23.72 -14.99
N ASP A 152 -29.91 -22.59 -15.33
CA ASP A 152 -29.79 -21.86 -16.59
C ASP A 152 -28.78 -20.68 -16.51
N GLY A 153 -28.19 -20.50 -15.35
CA GLY A 153 -27.27 -19.41 -15.03
C GLY A 153 -25.90 -19.52 -15.69
N ALA A 154 -25.07 -18.52 -15.43
CA ALA A 154 -23.74 -18.44 -16.02
C ALA A 154 -22.80 -19.56 -15.54
N LEU A 155 -22.87 -19.93 -14.26
CA LEU A 155 -22.06 -21.02 -13.70
C LEU A 155 -22.39 -22.39 -14.33
N ALA A 156 -23.68 -22.67 -14.57
CA ALA A 156 -24.10 -23.91 -15.20
C ALA A 156 -23.55 -24.09 -16.62
N LYS A 157 -23.30 -22.99 -17.32
CA LYS A 157 -22.75 -23.01 -18.70
C LYS A 157 -21.26 -23.27 -18.74
N VAL A 158 -20.53 -22.96 -17.67
CA VAL A 158 -19.05 -23.02 -17.66
C VAL A 158 -18.51 -24.17 -16.80
N LEU A 159 -19.32 -24.71 -15.88
CA LEU A 159 -18.92 -25.83 -15.00
C LEU A 159 -19.50 -27.16 -15.52
N PRO A 160 -18.67 -28.11 -15.99
CA PRO A 160 -19.16 -29.37 -16.55
C PRO A 160 -20.00 -30.23 -15.58
N SER A 161 -19.74 -30.10 -14.26
CA SER A 161 -20.44 -30.84 -13.22
C SER A 161 -21.19 -29.85 -12.30
N PHE A 162 -21.89 -28.89 -12.90
CA PHE A 162 -22.68 -27.94 -12.14
C PHE A 162 -23.85 -28.64 -11.44
N GLU A 163 -24.01 -28.34 -10.16
CA GLU A 163 -25.14 -28.76 -9.35
C GLU A 163 -25.71 -27.54 -8.65
N PHE A 164 -27.00 -27.30 -8.81
CA PHE A 164 -27.69 -26.21 -8.14
C PHE A 164 -27.75 -26.46 -6.63
N ARG A 165 -27.34 -25.49 -5.84
CA ARG A 165 -27.39 -25.50 -4.38
C ARG A 165 -28.04 -24.21 -3.91
N ALA A 166 -29.23 -24.34 -3.32
CA ALA A 166 -29.98 -23.20 -2.83
C ALA A 166 -29.20 -22.40 -1.78
N GLU A 167 -28.49 -23.08 -0.91
CA GLU A 167 -27.70 -22.46 0.16
C GLU A 167 -26.56 -21.58 -0.41
N GLN A 168 -26.00 -21.97 -1.55
CA GLN A 168 -24.98 -21.17 -2.23
C GLN A 168 -25.57 -19.87 -2.81
N ALA A 169 -26.73 -19.96 -3.45
CA ALA A 169 -27.45 -18.82 -4.00
C ALA A 169 -27.91 -17.86 -2.89
N ASP A 170 -28.46 -18.40 -1.80
CA ASP A 170 -28.86 -17.64 -0.61
C ASP A 170 -27.70 -16.90 0.04
N LEU A 171 -26.55 -17.56 0.16
CA LEU A 171 -25.33 -16.93 0.68
C LEU A 171 -24.90 -15.77 -0.23
N ALA A 172 -24.86 -15.96 -1.54
CA ALA A 172 -24.50 -14.92 -2.49
C ALA A 172 -25.46 -13.71 -2.41
N ARG A 173 -26.77 -13.95 -2.29
CA ARG A 173 -27.78 -12.93 -2.07
C ARG A 173 -27.54 -12.13 -0.79
N SER A 174 -27.19 -12.83 0.31
CA SER A 174 -26.89 -12.23 1.60
C SER A 174 -25.62 -11.35 1.54
N VAL A 175 -24.59 -11.77 0.81
CA VAL A 175 -23.38 -10.99 0.57
C VAL A 175 -23.72 -9.70 -0.19
N VAL A 176 -24.55 -9.76 -1.23
CA VAL A 176 -25.01 -8.57 -1.97
C VAL A 176 -25.74 -7.59 -1.08
N ALA A 177 -26.68 -8.09 -0.25
CA ALA A 177 -27.43 -7.24 0.67
C ALA A 177 -26.49 -6.54 1.67
N THR A 178 -25.46 -7.24 2.13
CA THR A 178 -24.45 -6.71 3.05
C THR A 178 -23.60 -5.62 2.40
N PHE A 179 -23.12 -5.81 1.19
CA PHE A 179 -22.39 -4.79 0.45
C PHE A 179 -23.26 -3.55 0.19
N ASN A 180 -24.49 -3.74 -0.29
CA ASN A 180 -25.41 -2.63 -0.56
C ASN A 180 -25.73 -1.78 0.67
N GLN A 181 -25.74 -2.38 1.85
CA GLN A 181 -26.10 -1.71 3.11
C GLN A 181 -24.89 -1.28 3.93
N SER A 182 -23.66 -1.59 3.48
CA SER A 182 -22.42 -1.37 4.24
C SER A 182 -22.50 -1.97 5.66
N ASN A 183 -23.04 -3.19 5.74
CA ASN A 183 -23.30 -3.93 6.98
C ASN A 183 -22.27 -5.05 7.21
N PHE A 184 -22.47 -5.80 8.30
CA PHE A 184 -21.73 -7.02 8.60
C PHE A 184 -22.59 -8.25 8.33
N LEU A 185 -21.99 -9.27 7.71
CA LEU A 185 -22.56 -10.60 7.56
C LEU A 185 -21.64 -11.62 8.26
N LEU A 186 -22.22 -12.37 9.19
CA LEU A 186 -21.62 -13.59 9.70
C LEU A 186 -22.44 -14.76 9.16
N ALA A 187 -21.81 -15.59 8.35
CA ALA A 187 -22.46 -16.74 7.72
C ALA A 187 -21.70 -18.03 8.02
N GLU A 188 -22.43 -19.05 8.40
CA GLU A 188 -21.91 -20.40 8.52
C GLU A 188 -22.44 -21.25 7.36
N ALA A 189 -21.54 -21.90 6.64
CA ALA A 189 -21.88 -22.77 5.53
C ALA A 189 -21.02 -24.02 5.59
N GLY A 190 -21.64 -25.18 5.41
CA GLY A 190 -20.96 -26.47 5.43
C GLY A 190 -19.86 -26.62 4.38
N THR A 191 -19.04 -27.63 4.50
CA THR A 191 -18.06 -28.00 3.48
C THR A 191 -18.77 -28.44 2.19
N GLY A 192 -18.25 -28.02 1.02
CA GLY A 192 -18.82 -28.42 -0.26
C GLY A 192 -19.99 -27.56 -0.76
N VAL A 193 -20.54 -26.63 0.00
CA VAL A 193 -21.60 -25.70 -0.46
C VAL A 193 -21.12 -24.79 -1.60
N GLY A 194 -19.81 -24.60 -1.75
CA GLY A 194 -19.26 -23.67 -2.76
C GLY A 194 -19.15 -22.24 -2.26
N LYS A 195 -18.81 -22.06 -0.99
CA LYS A 195 -18.63 -20.74 -0.32
C LYS A 195 -17.83 -19.75 -1.16
N SER A 196 -16.71 -20.20 -1.74
CA SER A 196 -15.80 -19.29 -2.47
C SER A 196 -16.51 -18.55 -3.59
N LEU A 197 -17.25 -19.24 -4.45
CA LEU A 197 -18.00 -18.61 -5.53
C LEU A 197 -19.15 -17.75 -5.01
N ALA A 198 -19.79 -18.15 -3.91
CA ALA A 198 -20.89 -17.42 -3.31
C ALA A 198 -20.50 -16.03 -2.77
N TYR A 199 -19.26 -15.82 -2.37
CA TYR A 199 -18.77 -14.49 -2.01
C TYR A 199 -17.94 -13.82 -3.11
N LEU A 200 -17.21 -14.58 -3.95
CA LEU A 200 -16.37 -14.00 -5.00
C LEU A 200 -17.16 -13.35 -6.14
N ILE A 201 -18.27 -13.95 -6.57
CA ILE A 201 -19.10 -13.39 -7.65
C ILE A 201 -19.70 -12.05 -7.21
N PRO A 202 -20.39 -11.94 -6.05
CA PRO A 202 -20.82 -10.65 -5.55
C PRO A 202 -19.68 -9.64 -5.38
N ALA A 203 -18.54 -10.07 -4.82
CA ALA A 203 -17.39 -9.19 -4.61
C ALA A 203 -16.82 -8.65 -5.94
N ALA A 204 -16.73 -9.50 -6.97
CA ALA A 204 -16.26 -9.11 -8.28
C ALA A 204 -17.23 -8.12 -8.96
N LEU A 205 -18.53 -8.42 -8.95
CA LEU A 205 -19.54 -7.54 -9.50
C LEU A 205 -19.65 -6.20 -8.76
N TRP A 206 -19.50 -6.23 -7.43
CA TRP A 206 -19.41 -5.03 -6.62
C TRP A 206 -18.19 -4.18 -7.03
N ALA A 207 -17.02 -4.80 -7.10
CA ALA A 207 -15.79 -4.13 -7.48
C ALA A 207 -15.86 -3.48 -8.88
N ILE A 208 -16.49 -4.16 -9.86
CA ILE A 208 -16.71 -3.63 -11.21
C ILE A 208 -17.65 -2.43 -11.19
N ASN A 209 -18.83 -2.59 -10.56
CA ASN A 209 -19.87 -1.57 -10.61
C ASN A 209 -19.53 -0.29 -9.88
N HIS A 210 -18.68 -0.37 -8.86
CA HIS A 210 -18.34 0.76 -8.00
C HIS A 210 -16.91 1.24 -8.17
N ASN A 211 -16.12 0.59 -9.03
CA ASN A 211 -14.68 0.82 -9.16
C ASN A 211 -13.96 0.81 -7.79
N GLN A 212 -14.41 -0.10 -6.92
CA GLN A 212 -13.92 -0.26 -5.55
C GLN A 212 -13.12 -1.55 -5.42
N ARG A 213 -12.31 -1.61 -4.37
CA ARG A 213 -11.47 -2.78 -4.10
C ARG A 213 -12.05 -3.62 -2.99
N VAL A 214 -12.02 -4.94 -3.18
CA VAL A 214 -12.42 -5.92 -2.18
C VAL A 214 -11.19 -6.74 -1.78
N VAL A 215 -10.95 -6.87 -0.48
CA VAL A 215 -9.96 -7.78 0.08
C VAL A 215 -10.64 -9.07 0.48
N VAL A 216 -10.08 -10.20 0.05
CA VAL A 216 -10.48 -11.54 0.49
C VAL A 216 -9.34 -12.11 1.32
N SER A 217 -9.58 -12.27 2.61
CA SER A 217 -8.62 -12.84 3.55
C SER A 217 -8.98 -14.27 3.89
N THR A 218 -8.03 -15.18 3.79
CA THR A 218 -8.19 -16.60 4.15
C THR A 218 -7.03 -17.09 5.02
N ASN A 219 -7.19 -18.25 5.67
CA ASN A 219 -6.19 -18.69 6.62
C ASN A 219 -4.96 -19.33 5.97
N THR A 220 -5.14 -20.26 5.02
CA THR A 220 -4.06 -21.13 4.54
C THR A 220 -3.55 -20.75 3.16
N ILE A 221 -2.27 -21.08 2.88
CA ILE A 221 -1.67 -20.94 1.56
C ILE A 221 -2.45 -21.73 0.52
N ASN A 222 -2.90 -22.96 0.86
CA ASN A 222 -3.66 -23.81 -0.07
C ASN A 222 -4.98 -23.15 -0.51
N LEU A 223 -5.70 -22.50 0.41
CA LEU A 223 -6.92 -21.77 0.07
C LEU A 223 -6.61 -20.54 -0.80
N GLN A 224 -5.51 -19.83 -0.51
CA GLN A 224 -5.06 -18.73 -1.37
C GLN A 224 -4.74 -19.20 -2.80
N GLU A 225 -4.03 -20.32 -2.93
CA GLU A 225 -3.68 -20.92 -4.22
C GLU A 225 -4.95 -21.41 -4.96
N GLN A 226 -5.92 -22.00 -4.26
CA GLN A 226 -7.20 -22.37 -4.84
C GLN A 226 -7.95 -21.14 -5.38
N LEU A 227 -8.06 -20.07 -4.60
CA LEU A 227 -8.70 -18.84 -5.06
C LEU A 227 -8.00 -18.26 -6.28
N LEU A 228 -6.66 -18.23 -6.28
CA LEU A 228 -5.87 -17.61 -7.34
C LEU A 228 -5.85 -18.45 -8.63
N HIS A 229 -5.72 -19.77 -8.53
CA HIS A 229 -5.48 -20.63 -9.69
C HIS A 229 -6.72 -21.37 -10.18
N LYS A 230 -7.82 -21.34 -9.44
CA LYS A 230 -9.06 -22.02 -9.83
C LYS A 230 -10.26 -21.07 -9.84
N ASP A 231 -10.57 -20.43 -8.70
CA ASP A 231 -11.83 -19.72 -8.57
C ASP A 231 -11.81 -18.35 -9.29
N LEU A 232 -10.74 -17.57 -9.16
CA LEU A 232 -10.60 -16.29 -9.87
C LEU A 232 -10.44 -16.45 -11.39
N PRO A 233 -9.65 -17.37 -11.92
CA PRO A 233 -9.63 -17.64 -13.37
C PRO A 233 -11.00 -18.05 -13.92
N LEU A 234 -11.80 -18.82 -13.17
CA LEU A 234 -13.18 -19.13 -13.56
C LEU A 234 -14.00 -17.84 -13.76
N LEU A 235 -13.88 -16.86 -12.84
CA LEU A 235 -14.59 -15.59 -12.97
C LEU A 235 -14.08 -14.74 -14.14
N ILE A 236 -12.77 -14.68 -14.34
CA ILE A 236 -12.13 -13.80 -15.33
C ILE A 236 -12.24 -14.40 -16.73
N GLU A 237 -11.84 -15.65 -16.90
CA GLU A 237 -11.68 -16.28 -18.22
C GLU A 237 -12.97 -16.93 -18.71
N HIS A 238 -13.73 -17.59 -17.84
CA HIS A 238 -14.91 -18.35 -18.23
C HIS A 238 -16.22 -17.56 -18.07
N LEU A 239 -16.34 -16.74 -16.99
CA LEU A 239 -17.49 -15.85 -16.84
C LEU A 239 -17.28 -14.49 -17.51
N GLY A 240 -16.07 -14.18 -17.98
CA GLY A 240 -15.74 -12.95 -18.69
C GLY A 240 -15.84 -11.67 -17.84
N LEU A 241 -15.70 -11.77 -16.52
CA LEU A 241 -15.74 -10.59 -15.65
C LEU A 241 -14.46 -9.75 -15.81
N PRO A 242 -14.57 -8.45 -16.16
CA PRO A 242 -13.41 -7.59 -16.41
C PRO A 242 -12.77 -7.09 -15.11
N ILE A 243 -12.25 -8.00 -14.29
CA ILE A 243 -11.56 -7.72 -13.04
C ILE A 243 -10.08 -8.11 -13.13
N LYS A 244 -9.25 -7.37 -12.38
CA LYS A 244 -7.89 -7.79 -12.04
C LYS A 244 -7.89 -8.29 -10.61
N ALA A 245 -7.34 -9.47 -10.42
CA ALA A 245 -7.18 -10.08 -9.10
C ALA A 245 -5.72 -10.45 -8.87
N THR A 246 -5.23 -10.31 -7.66
CA THR A 246 -3.86 -10.68 -7.31
C THR A 246 -3.75 -11.18 -5.87
N LEU A 247 -2.74 -12.01 -5.63
CA LEU A 247 -2.36 -12.48 -4.30
C LEU A 247 -1.23 -11.62 -3.74
N ILE A 248 -1.43 -11.11 -2.54
CA ILE A 248 -0.41 -10.38 -1.81
C ILE A 248 0.11 -11.24 -0.66
N LYS A 249 1.41 -11.42 -0.62
CA LYS A 249 2.12 -12.12 0.46
C LYS A 249 2.93 -11.11 1.28
N GLY A 250 3.22 -11.47 2.53
CA GLY A 250 4.15 -10.69 3.37
C GLY A 250 5.54 -10.61 2.72
N ARG A 251 6.27 -9.55 2.99
CA ARG A 251 7.59 -9.24 2.41
C ARG A 251 8.57 -10.42 2.48
N ALA A 252 8.61 -11.11 3.62
CA ALA A 252 9.51 -12.24 3.85
C ALA A 252 9.22 -13.46 2.94
N ASN A 253 8.08 -13.48 2.24
CA ASN A 253 7.76 -14.54 1.28
C ASN A 253 8.33 -14.28 -0.11
N TYR A 254 8.99 -13.16 -0.35
CA TYR A 254 9.62 -12.83 -1.62
C TYR A 254 11.15 -12.85 -1.49
N LEU A 255 11.84 -13.38 -2.50
CA LEU A 255 13.29 -13.26 -2.57
C LEU A 255 13.72 -11.81 -2.87
N CYS A 256 14.86 -11.43 -2.37
CA CYS A 256 15.52 -10.16 -2.66
C CYS A 256 16.65 -10.37 -3.68
N ARG A 257 16.50 -9.86 -4.91
CA ARG A 257 17.52 -9.99 -5.97
C ARG A 257 18.90 -9.46 -5.55
N ARG A 258 18.92 -8.35 -4.81
CA ARG A 258 20.18 -7.79 -4.28
C ARG A 258 20.86 -8.76 -3.33
N ARG A 259 20.12 -9.38 -2.40
CA ARG A 259 20.69 -10.37 -1.45
C ARG A 259 21.18 -11.63 -2.17
N VAL A 260 20.46 -12.06 -3.21
CA VAL A 260 20.93 -13.16 -4.08
C VAL A 260 22.26 -12.82 -4.74
N GLN A 261 22.44 -11.61 -5.28
CA GLN A 261 23.71 -11.18 -5.88
C GLN A 261 24.82 -11.07 -4.85
N GLU A 262 24.53 -10.50 -3.68
CA GLU A 262 25.49 -10.42 -2.57
C GLU A 262 25.95 -11.81 -2.16
N LEU A 263 25.01 -12.76 -2.01
CA LEU A 263 25.34 -14.14 -1.66
C LEU A 263 26.16 -14.85 -2.74
N LYS A 264 25.84 -14.67 -4.02
CA LYS A 264 26.64 -15.22 -5.14
C LYS A 264 28.09 -14.70 -5.09
N SER A 265 28.26 -13.39 -4.92
CA SER A 265 29.60 -12.78 -4.83
C SER A 265 30.40 -13.26 -3.61
N GLU A 266 29.72 -13.57 -2.50
CA GLU A 266 30.33 -14.13 -1.29
C GLU A 266 30.83 -15.56 -1.52
N LEU A 267 30.08 -16.37 -2.27
CA LEU A 267 30.46 -17.75 -2.62
C LEU A 267 31.61 -17.80 -3.65
N GLU A 268 31.60 -16.95 -4.67
CA GLU A 268 32.65 -16.84 -5.67
C GLU A 268 34.00 -16.38 -5.06
N GLY A 269 33.97 -15.68 -3.91
CA GLY A 269 35.15 -15.19 -3.19
C GLY A 269 35.89 -16.23 -2.33
N GLY A 270 35.59 -17.54 -2.44
CA GLY A 270 36.37 -18.59 -1.81
C GLY A 270 35.68 -19.45 -0.75
N SER A 271 34.37 -19.37 -0.61
CA SER A 271 33.60 -20.29 0.22
C SER A 271 32.97 -21.36 -0.68
N GLU A 272 33.61 -22.49 -0.89
CA GLU A 272 32.93 -23.67 -1.44
C GLU A 272 31.82 -24.07 -0.48
N SER A 273 30.58 -23.62 -0.75
CA SER A 273 29.43 -24.15 -0.06
C SER A 273 29.06 -25.46 -0.74
N GLY A 274 29.46 -26.58 -0.20
CA GLY A 274 28.91 -27.89 -0.59
C GLY A 274 27.45 -28.07 -0.12
N ASP A 275 26.66 -26.98 -0.08
CA ASP A 275 25.26 -26.96 0.33
C ASP A 275 24.36 -27.02 -0.90
N ALA A 276 23.95 -28.22 -1.25
CA ALA A 276 23.10 -28.48 -2.41
C ALA A 276 21.77 -27.70 -2.35
N GLU A 277 21.22 -27.41 -1.15
CA GLU A 277 20.02 -26.63 -1.00
C GLU A 277 20.25 -25.18 -1.43
N LEU A 278 21.38 -24.60 -1.04
CA LEU A 278 21.71 -23.22 -1.39
C LEU A 278 21.98 -23.06 -2.88
N GLU A 279 22.65 -24.02 -3.51
CA GLU A 279 22.87 -24.04 -4.94
C GLU A 279 21.56 -24.15 -5.74
N ALA A 280 20.66 -25.05 -5.30
CA ALA A 280 19.32 -25.18 -5.89
C ALA A 280 18.53 -23.88 -5.77
N LEU A 281 18.62 -23.23 -4.60
CA LEU A 281 17.92 -21.97 -4.32
C LEU A 281 18.45 -20.82 -5.20
N LEU A 282 19.76 -20.72 -5.39
CA LEU A 282 20.39 -19.73 -6.25
C LEU A 282 20.14 -19.98 -7.74
N SER A 283 20.03 -21.24 -8.15
CA SER A 283 19.66 -21.63 -9.51
C SER A 283 18.19 -21.23 -9.80
N TRP A 284 17.27 -21.59 -8.90
CA TRP A 284 15.87 -21.19 -9.01
C TRP A 284 15.70 -19.66 -8.97
N ALA A 285 16.43 -18.95 -8.14
CA ALA A 285 16.37 -17.49 -8.06
C ALA A 285 16.72 -16.79 -9.38
N ALA A 286 17.42 -17.46 -10.29
CA ALA A 286 17.74 -16.95 -11.62
C ALA A 286 16.58 -17.12 -12.62
N SER A 287 15.71 -18.11 -12.42
CA SER A 287 14.65 -18.51 -13.36
C SER A 287 13.22 -18.17 -12.90
N THR A 288 13.03 -17.95 -11.60
CA THR A 288 11.69 -17.66 -11.05
C THR A 288 11.07 -16.41 -11.65
N SER A 289 9.78 -16.48 -11.96
CA SER A 289 8.99 -15.38 -12.52
C SER A 289 8.41 -14.46 -11.44
N ASP A 290 8.00 -15.00 -10.27
CA ASP A 290 7.36 -14.24 -9.20
C ASP A 290 8.24 -14.05 -7.96
N GLY A 291 9.26 -14.88 -7.77
CA GLY A 291 10.18 -14.84 -6.64
C GLY A 291 9.54 -15.21 -5.30
N SER A 292 8.41 -15.89 -5.32
CA SER A 292 7.69 -16.31 -4.12
C SER A 292 8.28 -17.60 -3.54
N ARG A 293 8.41 -17.66 -2.21
CA ARG A 293 8.88 -18.86 -1.50
C ARG A 293 8.05 -20.11 -1.84
N ALA A 294 6.75 -19.93 -2.05
CA ALA A 294 5.84 -21.04 -2.37
C ALA A 294 6.07 -21.62 -3.79
N ASP A 295 6.70 -20.85 -4.68
CA ASP A 295 7.01 -21.25 -6.05
C ASP A 295 8.31 -22.08 -6.16
N PHE A 296 9.04 -22.21 -5.07
CA PHE A 296 10.21 -23.08 -5.03
C PHE A 296 9.77 -24.56 -4.96
N PRO A 297 10.33 -25.45 -5.80
CA PRO A 297 9.85 -26.83 -5.96
C PRO A 297 9.81 -27.66 -4.67
N SER A 298 10.69 -27.36 -3.71
CA SER A 298 10.68 -27.96 -2.38
C SER A 298 10.75 -26.85 -1.35
N LEU A 299 9.98 -26.94 -0.26
CA LEU A 299 9.98 -25.89 0.75
C LEU A 299 11.40 -25.71 1.32
N PRO A 300 12.05 -24.55 1.11
CA PRO A 300 13.41 -24.33 1.55
C PRO A 300 13.48 -24.28 3.07
N SER A 301 14.60 -24.70 3.65
CA SER A 301 14.86 -24.53 5.08
C SER A 301 14.74 -23.05 5.46
N ALA A 302 14.29 -22.76 6.69
CA ALA A 302 14.17 -21.39 7.17
C ALA A 302 15.51 -20.64 7.07
N ALA A 303 16.62 -21.32 7.39
CA ALA A 303 17.95 -20.75 7.36
C ALA A 303 18.43 -20.40 5.94
N ALA A 304 18.21 -21.28 4.96
CA ALA A 304 18.57 -21.01 3.56
C ALA A 304 17.70 -19.87 2.96
N TRP A 305 16.39 -19.90 3.22
CA TRP A 305 15.47 -18.87 2.77
C TRP A 305 15.82 -17.48 3.34
N GLU A 306 16.13 -17.39 4.64
CA GLU A 306 16.49 -16.13 5.30
C GLU A 306 17.68 -15.44 4.63
N MET A 307 18.59 -16.17 4.01
CA MET A 307 19.75 -15.59 3.33
C MET A 307 19.38 -14.74 2.11
N ILE A 308 18.29 -15.09 1.42
CA ILE A 308 17.82 -14.42 0.21
C ILE A 308 16.48 -13.71 0.35
N ALA A 309 15.75 -13.93 1.43
CA ALA A 309 14.44 -13.32 1.66
C ALA A 309 14.49 -11.79 1.67
N SER A 310 13.42 -11.16 1.20
CA SER A 310 13.25 -9.71 1.31
C SER A 310 13.01 -9.30 2.76
N ASP A 311 13.77 -8.30 3.21
CA ASP A 311 13.75 -7.79 4.57
C ASP A 311 13.53 -6.28 4.55
N GLY A 312 12.65 -5.78 5.42
CA GLY A 312 12.32 -4.36 5.52
C GLY A 312 13.50 -3.52 5.96
N ASP A 313 14.21 -3.96 7.01
CA ASP A 313 15.32 -3.22 7.63
C ASP A 313 16.53 -3.12 6.72
N ALA A 314 16.79 -4.18 5.93
CA ALA A 314 17.89 -4.21 4.98
C ALA A 314 17.52 -3.61 3.60
N CYS A 315 16.28 -3.21 3.36
CA CYS A 315 15.82 -2.70 2.08
C CYS A 315 16.33 -1.28 1.82
N GLN A 316 16.83 -1.04 0.60
CA GLN A 316 17.31 0.27 0.17
C GLN A 316 16.25 1.08 -0.59
N PHE A 317 15.02 0.55 -0.69
CA PHE A 317 13.89 1.18 -1.38
C PHE A 317 14.28 1.62 -2.82
N SER A 318 13.89 2.83 -3.21
CA SER A 318 14.16 3.40 -4.54
C SER A 318 15.65 3.54 -4.88
N ARG A 319 16.56 3.50 -3.87
CA ARG A 319 18.02 3.53 -4.08
C ARG A 319 18.62 2.17 -4.45
N CYS A 320 17.81 1.10 -4.43
CA CYS A 320 18.28 -0.23 -4.77
C CYS A 320 18.45 -0.39 -6.30
N ASN A 321 19.61 -0.85 -6.76
CA ASN A 321 19.85 -1.10 -8.19
C ASN A 321 18.90 -2.14 -8.80
N GLU A 322 18.34 -3.03 -7.97
CA GLU A 322 17.36 -4.05 -8.36
C GLU A 322 15.89 -3.60 -8.18
N PHE A 323 15.63 -2.32 -7.83
CA PHE A 323 14.31 -1.83 -7.51
C PHE A 323 13.29 -2.05 -8.64
N GLY A 324 13.67 -1.78 -9.88
CA GLY A 324 12.80 -1.96 -11.06
C GLY A 324 12.37 -3.42 -11.28
N ARG A 325 13.23 -4.37 -10.89
CA ARG A 325 13.00 -5.83 -11.02
C ARG A 325 12.66 -6.52 -9.70
N CYS A 326 12.38 -5.73 -8.64
CA CYS A 326 12.10 -6.26 -7.32
C CYS A 326 10.73 -6.96 -7.30
N PHE A 327 10.68 -8.23 -6.93
CA PHE A 327 9.46 -9.03 -6.87
C PHE A 327 8.45 -8.47 -5.88
N PHE A 328 8.90 -8.09 -4.68
CA PHE A 328 8.03 -7.49 -3.67
C PHE A 328 7.37 -6.20 -4.18
N TYR A 329 8.14 -5.27 -4.77
CA TYR A 329 7.57 -4.02 -5.27
C TYR A 329 6.75 -4.21 -6.55
N ARG A 330 7.05 -5.24 -7.35
CA ARG A 330 6.20 -5.62 -8.47
C ARG A 330 4.83 -6.09 -7.97
N ALA A 331 4.79 -7.03 -7.03
CA ALA A 331 3.54 -7.50 -6.43
C ALA A 331 2.72 -6.35 -5.81
N ARG A 332 3.39 -5.33 -5.25
CA ARG A 332 2.71 -4.12 -4.74
C ARG A 332 2.11 -3.25 -5.85
N ARG A 333 2.80 -3.10 -6.98
CA ARG A 333 2.25 -2.38 -8.14
C ARG A 333 1.05 -3.12 -8.73
N GLU A 334 1.14 -4.43 -8.89
CA GLU A 334 0.03 -5.27 -9.33
C GLU A 334 -1.17 -5.17 -8.39
N ALA A 335 -0.93 -5.17 -7.08
CA ALA A 335 -1.96 -4.97 -6.07
C ALA A 335 -2.65 -3.60 -6.15
N ALA A 336 -1.90 -2.56 -6.48
CA ALA A 336 -2.47 -1.22 -6.63
C ALA A 336 -3.44 -1.11 -7.82
N GLU A 337 -3.30 -1.99 -8.82
CA GLU A 337 -4.16 -2.03 -9.99
C GLU A 337 -5.32 -3.04 -9.87
N ALA A 338 -5.26 -3.95 -8.91
CA ALA A 338 -6.24 -5.02 -8.77
C ALA A 338 -7.49 -4.55 -8.01
N GLN A 339 -8.65 -5.06 -8.43
CA GLN A 339 -9.93 -4.88 -7.74
C GLN A 339 -10.17 -5.94 -6.67
N ILE A 340 -9.66 -7.17 -6.86
CA ILE A 340 -9.74 -8.23 -5.86
C ILE A 340 -8.33 -8.54 -5.35
N LEU A 341 -8.14 -8.40 -4.04
CA LEU A 341 -6.88 -8.73 -3.38
C LEU A 341 -7.08 -9.97 -2.50
N VAL A 342 -6.33 -11.03 -2.78
CA VAL A 342 -6.29 -12.20 -1.90
C VAL A 342 -5.13 -12.04 -0.94
N VAL A 343 -5.37 -12.23 0.34
CA VAL A 343 -4.37 -12.12 1.42
C VAL A 343 -4.55 -13.25 2.44
N ASN A 344 -3.60 -13.43 3.35
CA ASN A 344 -3.83 -14.25 4.53
C ASN A 344 -4.20 -13.38 5.74
N HIS A 345 -4.79 -14.01 6.76
CA HIS A 345 -5.18 -13.32 8.00
C HIS A 345 -4.01 -12.62 8.68
N HIS A 346 -2.81 -13.20 8.67
CA HIS A 346 -1.62 -12.58 9.25
C HIS A 346 -1.24 -11.26 8.55
N LEU A 347 -1.33 -11.21 7.22
CA LEU A 347 -1.04 -9.99 6.47
C LEU A 347 -2.11 -8.92 6.69
N LEU A 348 -3.38 -9.33 6.81
CA LEU A 348 -4.48 -8.44 7.17
C LEU A 348 -4.26 -7.85 8.57
N MET A 349 -3.88 -8.68 9.57
CA MET A 349 -3.58 -8.20 10.92
C MET A 349 -2.38 -7.25 10.93
N ALA A 350 -1.38 -7.51 10.09
CA ALA A 350 -0.26 -6.60 9.89
C ALA A 350 -0.69 -5.24 9.35
N ASP A 351 -1.61 -5.24 8.39
CA ASP A 351 -2.13 -4.03 7.78
C ASP A 351 -2.91 -3.17 8.79
N LEU A 352 -3.73 -3.80 9.60
CA LEU A 352 -4.56 -3.14 10.62
C LEU A 352 -3.77 -2.45 11.75
N GLN A 353 -2.47 -2.71 11.88
CA GLN A 353 -1.61 -1.99 12.83
C GLN A 353 -1.24 -0.58 12.36
N PHE A 354 -1.40 -0.30 11.08
CA PHE A 354 -1.08 1.00 10.51
C PHE A 354 -2.33 1.87 10.38
N PRO A 355 -2.17 3.19 10.44
CA PRO A 355 -3.25 4.09 10.07
C PRO A 355 -3.77 3.81 8.64
N PRO A 356 -5.03 4.11 8.34
CA PRO A 356 -5.54 4.04 6.98
C PRO A 356 -4.60 4.74 6.00
N ASP A 357 -4.42 4.17 4.80
CA ASP A 357 -3.55 4.67 3.73
C ASP A 357 -2.03 4.59 3.96
N SER A 358 -1.58 4.16 5.14
CA SER A 358 -0.17 3.88 5.43
C SER A 358 0.13 2.39 5.64
N GLY A 359 -0.87 1.55 5.45
CA GLY A 359 -0.81 0.11 5.65
C GLY A 359 0.01 -0.64 4.59
N VAL A 360 0.00 -1.94 4.76
CA VAL A 360 0.67 -2.88 3.87
C VAL A 360 -0.17 -3.13 2.62
N LEU A 361 -1.49 -3.01 2.71
CA LEU A 361 -2.43 -3.18 1.60
C LEU A 361 -2.79 -1.83 0.96
N PRO A 362 -3.06 -1.78 -0.36
CA PRO A 362 -3.73 -0.64 -0.95
C PRO A 362 -5.12 -0.46 -0.33
N ARG A 363 -5.61 0.77 -0.30
CA ARG A 363 -6.95 1.07 0.22
C ARG A 363 -8.02 0.16 -0.38
N TYR A 364 -8.91 -0.34 0.46
CA TYR A 364 -10.04 -1.19 0.08
C TYR A 364 -11.31 -0.74 0.82
N GLU A 365 -12.45 -1.01 0.23
CA GLU A 365 -13.76 -0.56 0.72
C GLU A 365 -14.58 -1.70 1.30
N ALA A 366 -14.26 -2.95 0.92
CA ALA A 366 -14.96 -4.13 1.42
C ALA A 366 -13.98 -5.25 1.76
N LEU A 367 -14.35 -6.06 2.75
CA LEU A 367 -13.54 -7.15 3.29
C LEU A 367 -14.38 -8.42 3.40
N VAL A 368 -13.86 -9.52 2.84
CA VAL A 368 -14.36 -10.87 3.04
C VAL A 368 -13.36 -11.65 3.88
N LEU A 369 -13.83 -12.24 4.96
CA LEU A 369 -13.03 -13.11 5.85
C LEU A 369 -13.50 -14.55 5.66
N ASP A 370 -12.72 -15.35 4.95
CA ASP A 370 -12.99 -16.78 4.78
C ASP A 370 -12.31 -17.59 5.89
N GLU A 371 -12.98 -18.62 6.39
CA GLU A 371 -12.53 -19.43 7.56
C GLU A 371 -12.19 -18.55 8.79
N VAL A 372 -13.11 -17.63 9.11
CA VAL A 372 -12.95 -16.58 10.14
C VAL A 372 -12.64 -17.12 11.54
N HIS A 373 -12.96 -18.39 11.81
CA HIS A 373 -12.66 -19.04 13.08
C HIS A 373 -11.14 -19.15 13.40
N HIS A 374 -10.28 -18.97 12.38
CA HIS A 374 -8.83 -18.85 12.55
C HIS A 374 -8.32 -17.42 12.80
N LEU A 375 -9.21 -16.43 12.71
CA LEU A 375 -8.80 -15.01 12.81
C LEU A 375 -8.29 -14.66 14.21
N GLU A 376 -8.86 -15.24 15.27
CA GLU A 376 -8.45 -15.00 16.64
C GLU A 376 -7.00 -15.48 16.86
N GLU A 377 -6.65 -16.66 16.36
CA GLU A 377 -5.28 -17.19 16.45
C GLU A 377 -4.29 -16.30 15.68
N ALA A 378 -4.65 -15.89 14.46
CA ALA A 378 -3.84 -14.99 13.65
C ALA A 378 -3.66 -13.62 14.32
N ALA A 379 -4.72 -13.07 14.92
CA ALA A 379 -4.68 -11.79 15.62
C ALA A 379 -3.81 -11.90 16.88
N THR A 380 -3.98 -12.93 17.69
CA THR A 380 -3.20 -13.17 18.91
C THR A 380 -1.71 -13.35 18.58
N GLY A 381 -1.41 -14.13 17.54
CA GLY A 381 -0.03 -14.39 17.11
C GLY A 381 0.67 -13.14 16.57
N TYR A 382 -0.09 -12.19 16.01
CA TYR A 382 0.49 -10.99 15.37
C TYR A 382 0.45 -9.76 16.28
N LEU A 383 -0.64 -9.55 17.02
CA LEU A 383 -0.81 -8.38 17.92
C LEU A 383 -0.19 -8.63 19.29
N GLY A 384 0.07 -9.88 19.64
CA GLY A 384 0.72 -10.26 20.89
C GLY A 384 2.22 -9.97 20.85
N GLU A 385 2.77 -9.45 21.95
CA GLU A 385 4.22 -9.40 22.16
C GLU A 385 4.69 -10.77 22.67
N GLY A 386 5.62 -11.39 21.95
CA GLY A 386 6.15 -12.70 22.32
C GLY A 386 7.64 -12.80 22.07
N VAL A 387 8.37 -13.36 23.03
CA VAL A 387 9.77 -13.73 22.87
C VAL A 387 9.87 -15.25 22.92
N SER A 388 10.36 -15.84 21.83
CA SER A 388 10.60 -17.28 21.77
C SER A 388 12.11 -17.55 21.73
N GLN A 389 12.52 -18.71 22.29
CA GLN A 389 13.90 -19.18 22.21
C GLN A 389 14.36 -19.27 20.75
N ILE A 390 13.48 -19.77 19.86
CA ILE A 390 13.78 -19.90 18.42
C ILE A 390 13.97 -18.50 17.79
N GLY A 391 13.08 -17.55 18.10
CA GLY A 391 13.19 -16.19 17.60
C GLY A 391 14.49 -15.50 18.05
N MET A 392 14.89 -15.71 19.32
CA MET A 392 16.14 -15.19 19.84
C MET A 392 17.35 -15.82 19.13
N LEU A 393 17.34 -17.15 18.92
CA LEU A 393 18.38 -17.85 18.18
C LEU A 393 18.46 -17.41 16.71
N MET A 394 17.32 -17.14 16.06
CA MET A 394 17.27 -16.59 14.72
C MET A 394 17.88 -15.18 14.67
N LEU A 395 17.57 -14.33 15.64
CA LEU A 395 18.15 -12.98 15.75
C LEU A 395 19.69 -13.06 15.92
N LEU A 396 20.17 -13.90 16.82
CA LEU A 396 21.61 -14.12 17.04
C LEU A 396 22.31 -14.68 15.79
N ASN A 397 21.68 -15.66 15.12
CA ASN A 397 22.22 -16.20 13.86
C ASN A 397 22.22 -15.16 12.73
N ARG A 398 21.31 -14.20 12.73
CA ARG A 398 21.32 -13.08 11.78
C ARG A 398 22.49 -12.12 12.03
N LEU A 399 22.85 -11.91 13.27
CA LEU A 399 24.04 -11.12 13.65
C LEU A 399 25.33 -11.86 13.33
N SER A 400 25.46 -13.11 13.78
CA SER A 400 26.65 -13.96 13.58
C SER A 400 26.21 -15.41 13.37
N HIS A 401 26.51 -16.01 12.21
CA HIS A 401 26.04 -17.33 11.86
C HIS A 401 26.90 -18.41 12.53
N ARG A 402 26.32 -19.19 13.47
CA ARG A 402 27.04 -20.14 14.32
C ARG A 402 27.80 -21.24 13.56
N ARG A 403 27.20 -21.79 12.48
CA ARG A 403 27.81 -22.87 11.68
C ARG A 403 28.63 -22.37 10.50
N ARG A 404 28.33 -21.18 10.00
CA ARG A 404 28.99 -20.53 8.86
C ARG A 404 29.50 -19.18 9.32
N ARG A 405 30.61 -19.19 10.06
CA ARG A 405 31.23 -17.97 10.63
C ARG A 405 31.51 -16.88 9.59
N GLU A 406 31.40 -17.21 8.31
CA GLU A 406 31.56 -16.28 7.19
C GLU A 406 30.33 -15.47 6.85
N PHE A 407 29.17 -15.83 7.39
CA PHE A 407 27.90 -15.16 7.15
C PHE A 407 27.38 -14.46 8.41
N GLY A 408 26.69 -13.33 8.22
CA GLY A 408 26.06 -12.54 9.28
C GLY A 408 26.27 -11.05 9.07
N LEU A 409 25.40 -10.25 9.72
CA LEU A 409 25.40 -8.79 9.58
C LEU A 409 26.70 -8.17 10.12
N LEU A 410 27.24 -8.69 11.23
CA LEU A 410 28.47 -8.17 11.85
C LEU A 410 29.67 -8.33 10.90
N ARG A 411 29.79 -9.47 10.25
CA ARG A 411 30.88 -9.69 9.28
C ARG A 411 30.73 -8.87 8.00
N ARG A 412 29.49 -8.71 7.51
CA ARG A 412 29.22 -7.79 6.40
C ARG A 412 29.62 -6.36 6.75
N LEU A 413 29.31 -5.92 7.96
CA LEU A 413 29.68 -4.59 8.45
C LEU A 413 31.20 -4.45 8.51
N ARG A 414 31.89 -5.43 9.07
CA ARG A 414 33.38 -5.46 9.15
C ARG A 414 34.04 -5.43 7.76
N ARG A 415 33.53 -6.23 6.81
CA ARG A 415 34.05 -6.26 5.43
C ARG A 415 33.81 -4.93 4.72
N ARG A 416 32.63 -4.33 4.86
CA ARG A 416 32.29 -3.03 4.24
C ARG A 416 33.07 -1.88 4.88
N SER A 417 33.25 -1.86 6.19
CA SER A 417 34.07 -0.84 6.86
C SER A 417 35.56 -0.95 6.45
N GLY A 418 36.08 -2.16 6.32
CA GLY A 418 37.42 -2.38 5.80
C GLY A 418 37.61 -1.94 4.33
N GLN A 419 36.63 -2.22 3.46
CA GLN A 419 36.64 -1.75 2.08
C GLN A 419 36.48 -0.22 1.97
N ALA A 420 35.64 0.38 2.80
CA ALA A 420 35.47 1.83 2.87
C ALA A 420 36.75 2.53 3.38
N ALA A 421 37.44 1.93 4.34
CA ALA A 421 38.74 2.45 4.81
C ALA A 421 39.83 2.45 3.72
N LEU A 422 39.81 1.43 2.85
CA LEU A 422 40.75 1.33 1.72
C LEU A 422 40.41 2.31 0.59
N SER A 423 39.15 2.66 0.41
CA SER A 423 38.66 3.51 -0.72
C SER A 423 38.67 5.02 -0.43
N VAL A 424 38.69 5.47 0.82
CA VAL A 424 38.44 6.88 1.20
C VAL A 424 39.66 7.58 1.82
N GLY A 425 40.83 7.00 1.83
CA GLY A 425 42.06 7.66 2.35
C GLY A 425 42.01 7.96 3.86
N ALA A 426 43.13 8.40 4.42
CA ALA A 426 43.44 8.45 5.85
C ALA A 426 42.49 9.27 6.78
N LYS A 427 41.58 10.09 6.25
CA LYS A 427 40.65 10.89 7.10
C LYS A 427 39.55 10.08 7.77
N ASN A 428 39.16 8.94 7.21
CA ASN A 428 38.06 8.10 7.74
C ASN A 428 38.53 6.77 8.34
N SER A 429 39.86 6.54 8.41
CA SER A 429 40.44 5.30 8.98
C SER A 429 40.01 5.12 10.45
N LYS A 430 40.01 6.20 11.23
CA LYS A 430 39.59 6.15 12.67
C LYS A 430 38.14 5.69 12.88
N GLN A 431 37.23 6.05 11.98
CA GLN A 431 35.83 5.59 12.07
C GLN A 431 35.72 4.12 11.66
N ALA A 432 36.46 3.71 10.63
CA ALA A 432 36.47 2.32 10.20
C ALA A 432 37.10 1.40 11.26
N ASP A 433 38.19 1.85 11.90
CA ASP A 433 38.83 1.14 13.01
C ASP A 433 37.92 1.06 14.25
N PHE A 434 37.19 2.14 14.56
CA PHE A 434 36.20 2.15 15.64
C PHE A 434 35.07 1.15 15.38
N ILE A 435 34.52 1.14 14.16
CA ILE A 435 33.47 0.19 13.77
C ILE A 435 34.02 -1.25 13.81
N ALA A 436 35.24 -1.50 13.31
CA ALA A 436 35.83 -2.81 13.35
C ALA A 436 36.05 -3.32 14.80
N THR A 437 36.48 -2.44 15.69
CA THR A 437 36.64 -2.73 17.13
C THR A 437 35.30 -3.04 17.79
N LEU A 438 34.28 -2.22 17.52
CA LEU A 438 32.92 -2.42 18.06
C LEU A 438 32.33 -3.75 17.59
N VAL A 439 32.49 -4.08 16.31
CA VAL A 439 32.04 -5.36 15.73
C VAL A 439 32.76 -6.54 16.38
N ALA A 440 34.05 -6.44 16.63
CA ALA A 440 34.83 -7.49 17.30
C ALA A 440 34.40 -7.68 18.76
N GLN A 441 34.04 -6.61 19.49
CA GLN A 441 33.48 -6.71 20.84
C GLN A 441 32.14 -7.42 20.83
N ILE A 442 31.21 -7.04 19.93
CA ILE A 442 29.89 -7.69 19.82
C ILE A 442 30.04 -9.16 19.40
N GLU A 443 30.97 -9.49 18.51
CA GLU A 443 31.25 -10.89 18.13
C GLU A 443 31.77 -11.70 19.33
N GLY A 444 32.62 -11.10 20.19
CA GLY A 444 33.12 -11.74 21.41
C GLY A 444 32.05 -11.98 22.46
N GLU A 445 31.05 -11.07 22.57
CA GLU A 445 29.93 -11.22 23.50
C GLU A 445 28.87 -12.22 22.97
N THR A 446 28.81 -12.46 21.67
CA THR A 446 27.86 -13.42 21.05
C THR A 446 28.43 -14.86 20.95
N GLU A 447 29.71 -15.07 21.23
CA GLU A 447 30.28 -16.41 21.33
C GLU A 447 29.92 -17.02 22.70
N PRO A 448 29.21 -18.14 22.77
CA PRO A 448 28.98 -18.82 24.03
C PRO A 448 30.30 -19.42 24.52
N ALA A 449 30.57 -19.25 25.82
CA ALA A 449 31.67 -19.89 26.53
C ALA A 449 31.64 -21.41 26.45
#